data_e10b28464619d0fc6e9915144aedba7c
#
_entry.id   e10b28464619d0fc6e9915144aedba7c
#
_cell.length_a   1.000
_cell.length_b   1.000
_cell.length_c   1.000
_cell.angle_alpha   90.00
_cell.angle_beta   90.00
_cell.angle_gamma   90.00
#
_symmetry.space_group_name_H-M   'P 1'
#
loop_
_entity.id
_entity.type
_entity.pdbx_description
1 polymer ?
#
loop_
_entity_poly.entity_id
_entity_poly.type
_entity_poly.pdbx_seq_one_letter_code
_entity_poly.pdbx_strand_id
1 'polypeptide(L)'
;MGRVIQKEQRSLEEQLSSVLNDVATNTKALLRLDELLLERLSANTGNLLDDEELIAVLAETKTKAVEVNEKLLAAGTTRASIDEKREQYRPAATRGSVLYFAIVDMSQVNVMYQTSLDQFQGLFDSSMDLAERASLASKRVANVIDTMTYIVYRYISRGLYEKDRLSFKLLVLFNILVTAGRLTPSEVTLFLKGGAALDINAVKPKPVPWLTDTAWL
;
A
#
# COMPACT_ATOMS: atom_id res chain seq x y z
N MET A 1 -0.80 -4.58 0.16
CA MET A 1 -2.18 -4.05 0.12
C MET A 1 -3.13 -5.03 -0.57
N GLY A 2 -2.95 -5.40 -1.85
CA GLY A 2 -3.83 -6.31 -2.57
C GLY A 2 -4.18 -7.61 -1.82
N ARG A 3 -3.18 -8.32 -1.28
CA ARG A 3 -3.41 -9.55 -0.48
C ARG A 3 -4.32 -9.35 0.73
N VAL A 4 -4.19 -8.23 1.43
CA VAL A 4 -5.04 -7.92 2.59
C VAL A 4 -6.49 -7.80 2.14
N ILE A 5 -6.73 -7.04 1.09
CA ILE A 5 -8.08 -6.82 0.54
C ILE A 5 -8.66 -8.12 -0.03
N GLN A 6 -7.86 -8.89 -0.75
CA GLN A 6 -8.29 -10.18 -1.32
C GLN A 6 -8.75 -11.17 -0.23
N LYS A 7 -8.13 -11.16 0.95
CA LYS A 7 -8.54 -12.01 2.07
C LYS A 7 -9.71 -11.45 2.89
N GLU A 8 -9.69 -10.14 3.16
CA GLU A 8 -10.67 -9.52 4.05
C GLU A 8 -11.96 -9.13 3.34
N GLN A 9 -11.87 -8.67 2.09
CA GLN A 9 -13.01 -8.22 1.31
C GLN A 9 -12.86 -8.60 -0.18
N ARG A 10 -12.89 -9.89 -0.45
CA ARG A 10 -12.77 -10.44 -1.80
C ARG A 10 -13.78 -9.82 -2.78
N SER A 11 -14.99 -9.55 -2.31
CA SER A 11 -16.03 -8.91 -3.12
C SER A 11 -15.64 -7.53 -3.63
N LEU A 12 -14.87 -6.73 -2.84
CA LEU A 12 -14.39 -5.42 -3.29
C LEU A 12 -13.33 -5.54 -4.39
N GLU A 13 -12.48 -6.54 -4.33
CA GLU A 13 -11.46 -6.77 -5.35
C GLU A 13 -12.11 -7.25 -6.66
N GLU A 14 -13.10 -8.11 -6.57
CA GLU A 14 -13.91 -8.58 -7.72
C GLU A 14 -14.67 -7.39 -8.34
N GLN A 15 -15.30 -6.53 -7.54
CA GLN A 15 -15.95 -5.31 -8.00
C GLN A 15 -14.98 -4.35 -8.68
N LEU A 16 -13.80 -4.13 -8.10
CA LEU A 16 -12.77 -3.26 -8.69
C LEU A 16 -12.31 -3.81 -10.04
N SER A 17 -12.07 -5.11 -10.12
CA SER A 17 -11.68 -5.77 -11.39
C SER A 17 -12.76 -5.63 -12.45
N SER A 18 -14.05 -5.81 -12.09
CA SER A 18 -15.18 -5.60 -12.99
C SER A 18 -15.25 -4.16 -13.49
N VAL A 19 -15.18 -3.17 -12.57
CA VAL A 19 -15.22 -1.75 -12.92
C VAL A 19 -14.07 -1.36 -13.85
N LEU A 20 -12.85 -1.85 -13.59
CA LEU A 20 -11.70 -1.58 -14.45
C LEU A 20 -11.86 -2.19 -15.86
N ASN A 21 -12.41 -3.39 -15.93
CA ASN A 21 -12.69 -4.04 -17.21
C ASN A 21 -13.78 -3.30 -17.99
N ASP A 22 -14.85 -2.86 -17.30
CA ASP A 22 -15.91 -2.06 -17.90
C ASP A 22 -15.40 -0.72 -18.42
N VAL A 23 -14.54 -0.03 -17.64
CA VAL A 23 -13.87 1.19 -18.08
C VAL A 23 -13.03 0.95 -19.33
N ALA A 24 -12.22 -0.12 -19.34
CA ALA A 24 -11.36 -0.44 -20.48
C ALA A 24 -12.19 -0.77 -21.73
N THR A 25 -13.29 -1.52 -21.57
CA THR A 25 -14.19 -1.89 -22.67
C THR A 25 -14.91 -0.66 -23.23
N ASN A 26 -15.44 0.19 -22.35
CA ASN A 26 -16.15 1.41 -22.76
C ASN A 26 -15.20 2.43 -23.41
N THR A 27 -13.96 2.56 -22.93
CA THR A 27 -12.96 3.43 -23.56
C THR A 27 -12.59 2.94 -24.97
N LYS A 28 -12.43 1.61 -25.13
CA LYS A 28 -12.20 1.03 -26.48
C LYS A 28 -13.40 1.24 -27.41
N ALA A 29 -14.62 1.16 -26.88
CA ALA A 29 -15.81 1.42 -27.67
C ALA A 29 -15.86 2.88 -28.16
N LEU A 30 -15.52 3.86 -27.31
CA LEU A 30 -15.41 5.27 -27.70
C LEU A 30 -14.38 5.48 -28.81
N LEU A 31 -13.17 4.93 -28.64
CA LEU A 31 -12.11 5.06 -29.66
C LEU A 31 -12.55 4.48 -31.00
N ARG A 32 -13.24 3.33 -31.01
CA ARG A 32 -13.79 2.75 -32.24
C ARG A 32 -14.86 3.62 -32.88
N LEU A 33 -15.71 4.24 -32.08
CA LEU A 33 -16.74 5.16 -32.59
C LEU A 33 -16.09 6.40 -33.21
N ASP A 34 -15.06 6.94 -32.58
CA ASP A 34 -14.28 8.06 -33.13
C ASP A 34 -13.58 7.70 -34.46
N GLU A 35 -12.97 6.50 -34.54
CA GLU A 35 -12.34 6.00 -35.76
C GLU A 35 -13.37 5.84 -36.91
N LEU A 36 -14.54 5.24 -36.61
CA LEU A 36 -15.62 5.09 -37.59
C LEU A 36 -16.15 6.43 -38.07
N LEU A 37 -16.28 7.42 -37.17
CA LEU A 37 -16.67 8.77 -37.55
C LEU A 37 -15.65 9.41 -38.49
N LEU A 38 -14.37 9.33 -38.17
CA LEU A 38 -13.30 9.86 -38.99
C LEU A 38 -13.24 9.20 -40.37
N GLU A 39 -13.40 7.86 -40.41
CA GLU A 39 -13.43 7.11 -41.67
C GLU A 39 -14.61 7.54 -42.55
N ARG A 40 -15.82 7.63 -41.98
CA ARG A 40 -17.03 8.07 -42.68
C ARG A 40 -16.93 9.52 -43.17
N LEU A 41 -16.41 10.42 -42.34
CA LEU A 41 -16.22 11.82 -42.69
C LEU A 41 -15.14 11.99 -43.81
N SER A 42 -14.09 11.16 -43.78
CA SER A 42 -13.05 11.22 -44.81
C SER A 42 -13.45 10.58 -46.12
N ALA A 43 -14.33 9.59 -46.10
CA ALA A 43 -14.84 8.91 -47.30
C ALA A 43 -15.93 9.71 -48.02
N ASN A 44 -16.56 10.66 -47.36
CA ASN A 44 -17.62 11.48 -47.95
C ASN A 44 -17.01 12.64 -48.77
N THR A 45 -17.19 12.57 -50.06
CA THR A 45 -16.71 13.60 -51.02
C THR A 45 -17.81 14.58 -51.46
N GLY A 46 -19.04 14.45 -50.90
CA GLY A 46 -20.21 15.28 -51.17
C GLY A 46 -20.53 16.31 -50.08
N ASN A 47 -21.70 16.90 -50.19
CA ASN A 47 -22.21 17.83 -49.18
C ASN A 47 -22.66 17.01 -47.93
N LEU A 48 -21.99 17.21 -46.81
CA LEU A 48 -22.23 16.48 -45.56
C LEU A 48 -23.67 16.59 -45.00
N LEU A 49 -24.40 17.61 -45.43
CA LEU A 49 -25.80 17.85 -44.98
C LEU A 49 -26.85 17.08 -45.80
N ASP A 50 -26.45 16.55 -46.94
CA ASP A 50 -27.37 15.84 -47.86
C ASP A 50 -27.31 14.30 -47.67
N ASP A 51 -26.41 13.82 -46.82
CA ASP A 51 -26.20 12.40 -46.51
C ASP A 51 -26.99 11.99 -45.28
N GLU A 52 -28.21 11.49 -45.49
CA GLU A 52 -29.10 11.01 -44.41
C GLU A 52 -28.48 9.86 -43.59
N GLU A 53 -27.67 8.99 -44.23
CA GLU A 53 -27.00 7.88 -43.53
C GLU A 53 -25.91 8.39 -42.61
N LEU A 54 -25.15 9.39 -43.02
CA LEU A 54 -24.11 10.01 -42.18
C LEU A 54 -24.73 10.71 -41.00
N ILE A 55 -25.85 11.43 -41.18
CA ILE A 55 -26.56 12.12 -40.10
C ILE A 55 -27.07 11.10 -39.06
N ALA A 56 -27.65 9.97 -39.54
CA ALA A 56 -28.12 8.92 -38.63
C ALA A 56 -26.97 8.28 -37.81
N VAL A 57 -25.85 7.96 -38.46
CA VAL A 57 -24.66 7.42 -37.78
C VAL A 57 -24.08 8.42 -36.77
N LEU A 58 -24.04 9.71 -37.11
CA LEU A 58 -23.60 10.76 -36.18
C LEU A 58 -24.53 10.86 -34.95
N ALA A 59 -25.83 10.79 -35.14
CA ALA A 59 -26.81 10.83 -34.06
C ALA A 59 -26.69 9.59 -33.14
N GLU A 60 -26.52 8.40 -33.73
CA GLU A 60 -26.34 7.14 -33.01
C GLU A 60 -24.99 7.17 -32.23
N THR A 61 -23.92 7.64 -32.85
CA THR A 61 -22.61 7.74 -32.22
C THR A 61 -22.63 8.73 -31.06
N LYS A 62 -23.31 9.88 -31.23
CA LYS A 62 -23.48 10.87 -30.17
C LYS A 62 -24.23 10.29 -28.98
N THR A 63 -25.31 9.56 -29.20
CA THR A 63 -26.06 8.93 -28.11
C THR A 63 -25.26 7.88 -27.40
N LYS A 64 -24.55 7.01 -28.12
CA LYS A 64 -23.63 6.02 -27.52
C LYS A 64 -22.47 6.67 -26.77
N ALA A 65 -21.90 7.74 -27.29
CA ALA A 65 -20.82 8.47 -26.61
C ALA A 65 -21.30 9.06 -25.27
N VAL A 66 -22.51 9.63 -25.22
CA VAL A 66 -23.11 10.15 -23.97
C VAL A 66 -23.32 9.00 -22.98
N GLU A 67 -23.93 7.89 -23.41
CA GLU A 67 -24.16 6.72 -22.55
C GLU A 67 -22.86 6.15 -21.98
N VAL A 68 -21.83 6.01 -22.83
CA VAL A 68 -20.52 5.50 -22.38
C VAL A 68 -19.86 6.49 -21.41
N ASN A 69 -19.97 7.79 -21.65
CA ASN A 69 -19.41 8.79 -20.76
C ASN A 69 -20.10 8.79 -19.38
N GLU A 70 -21.41 8.64 -19.32
CA GLU A 70 -22.16 8.45 -18.07
C GLU A 70 -21.70 7.20 -17.31
N LYS A 71 -21.50 6.07 -18.01
CA LYS A 71 -20.96 4.84 -17.43
C LYS A 71 -19.55 5.04 -16.87
N LEU A 72 -18.69 5.78 -17.58
CA LEU A 72 -17.33 6.11 -17.11
C LEU A 72 -17.35 6.96 -15.84
N LEU A 73 -18.24 7.96 -15.75
CA LEU A 73 -18.40 8.77 -14.55
C LEU A 73 -18.90 7.92 -13.37
N ALA A 74 -19.89 7.07 -13.58
CA ALA A 74 -20.39 6.16 -12.55
C ALA A 74 -19.33 5.15 -12.09
N ALA A 75 -18.52 4.63 -13.01
CA ALA A 75 -17.39 3.78 -12.70
C ALA A 75 -16.31 4.51 -11.88
N GLY A 76 -16.05 5.78 -12.20
CA GLY A 76 -15.12 6.64 -11.44
C GLY A 76 -15.56 6.83 -9.99
N THR A 77 -16.83 7.11 -9.73
CA THR A 77 -17.36 7.26 -8.37
C THR A 77 -17.32 5.95 -7.59
N THR A 78 -17.68 4.84 -8.23
CA THR A 78 -17.60 3.51 -7.62
C THR A 78 -16.16 3.15 -7.25
N ARG A 79 -15.21 3.41 -8.14
CA ARG A 79 -13.78 3.19 -7.88
C ARG A 79 -13.30 4.01 -6.68
N ALA A 80 -13.64 5.29 -6.60
CA ALA A 80 -13.26 6.14 -5.47
C ALA A 80 -13.79 5.58 -4.14
N SER A 81 -15.04 5.12 -4.09
CA SER A 81 -15.62 4.49 -2.90
C SER A 81 -14.92 3.18 -2.52
N ILE A 82 -14.52 2.37 -3.50
CA ILE A 82 -13.76 1.14 -3.26
C ILE A 82 -12.36 1.48 -2.72
N ASP A 83 -11.68 2.46 -3.30
CA ASP A 83 -10.35 2.88 -2.88
C ASP A 83 -10.37 3.46 -1.45
N GLU A 84 -11.39 4.19 -1.06
CA GLU A 84 -11.58 4.67 0.32
C GLU A 84 -11.70 3.49 1.31
N LYS A 85 -12.49 2.48 0.99
CA LYS A 85 -12.60 1.27 1.83
C LYS A 85 -11.29 0.51 1.92
N ARG A 86 -10.52 0.45 0.84
CA ARG A 86 -9.18 -0.17 0.82
C ARG A 86 -8.19 0.54 1.72
N GLU A 87 -8.25 1.88 1.78
CA GLU A 87 -7.35 2.69 2.62
C GLU A 87 -7.46 2.33 4.11
N GLN A 88 -8.61 1.88 4.58
CA GLN A 88 -8.79 1.45 5.96
C GLN A 88 -7.88 0.26 6.35
N TYR A 89 -7.48 -0.55 5.38
CA TYR A 89 -6.59 -1.70 5.59
C TYR A 89 -5.10 -1.39 5.34
N ARG A 90 -4.77 -0.16 4.92
CA ARG A 90 -3.37 0.28 4.70
C ARG A 90 -2.47 0.05 5.92
N PRO A 91 -2.88 0.33 7.18
CA PRO A 91 -2.02 0.13 8.35
C PRO A 91 -1.58 -1.32 8.53
N ALA A 92 -2.45 -2.31 8.23
CA ALA A 92 -2.08 -3.72 8.29
C ALA A 92 -1.03 -4.09 7.24
N ALA A 93 -1.17 -3.57 6.02
CA ALA A 93 -0.19 -3.78 4.96
C ALA A 93 1.16 -3.11 5.28
N THR A 94 1.14 -1.89 5.82
CA THR A 94 2.35 -1.18 6.28
C THR A 94 3.06 -1.97 7.38
N ARG A 95 2.32 -2.49 8.37
CA ARG A 95 2.90 -3.34 9.42
C ARG A 95 3.56 -4.59 8.84
N GLY A 96 2.93 -5.24 7.86
CA GLY A 96 3.51 -6.40 7.16
C GLY A 96 4.83 -6.05 6.49
N SER A 97 4.91 -4.93 5.78
CA SER A 97 6.15 -4.46 5.15
C SER A 97 7.25 -4.20 6.17
N VAL A 98 6.93 -3.51 7.27
CA VAL A 98 7.88 -3.22 8.35
C VAL A 98 8.46 -4.50 8.95
N LEU A 99 7.61 -5.49 9.22
CA LEU A 99 8.06 -6.78 9.75
C LEU A 99 8.93 -7.54 8.75
N TYR A 100 8.58 -7.52 7.47
CA TYR A 100 9.39 -8.17 6.43
C TYR A 100 10.79 -7.55 6.34
N PHE A 101 10.88 -6.23 6.28
CA PHE A 101 12.19 -5.56 6.22
C PHE A 101 13.02 -5.78 7.48
N ALA A 102 12.40 -5.80 8.66
CA ALA A 102 13.11 -6.16 9.89
C ALA A 102 13.71 -7.58 9.85
N ILE A 103 13.03 -8.53 9.21
CA ILE A 103 13.57 -9.89 9.02
C ILE A 103 14.72 -9.88 8.01
N VAL A 104 14.57 -9.14 6.91
CA VAL A 104 15.64 -9.01 5.89
C VAL A 104 16.91 -8.39 6.52
N ASP A 105 16.76 -7.38 7.37
CA ASP A 105 17.89 -6.75 8.07
C ASP A 105 18.63 -7.73 9.00
N MET A 106 17.92 -8.71 9.57
CA MET A 106 18.57 -9.76 10.38
C MET A 106 19.52 -10.64 9.58
N SER A 107 19.32 -10.77 8.26
CA SER A 107 20.26 -11.49 7.39
C SER A 107 21.66 -10.84 7.34
N GLN A 108 21.76 -9.55 7.63
CA GLN A 108 23.04 -8.82 7.75
C GLN A 108 23.78 -9.17 9.06
N VAL A 109 23.04 -9.58 10.10
CA VAL A 109 23.64 -10.02 11.36
C VAL A 109 24.22 -11.43 11.22
N ASN A 110 23.48 -12.32 10.56
CA ASN A 110 23.94 -13.67 10.24
C ASN A 110 23.26 -14.19 8.98
N VAL A 111 24.05 -14.72 8.05
CA VAL A 111 23.60 -15.31 6.78
C VAL A 111 22.57 -16.44 6.99
N MET A 112 22.60 -17.10 8.14
CA MET A 112 21.62 -18.17 8.49
C MET A 112 20.19 -17.66 8.70
N TYR A 113 19.98 -16.34 8.89
CA TYR A 113 18.66 -15.75 9.16
C TYR A 113 17.90 -15.33 7.89
N GLN A 114 18.21 -15.95 6.77
CA GLN A 114 17.50 -15.66 5.52
C GLN A 114 16.09 -16.23 5.56
N THR A 115 15.13 -15.40 5.17
CA THR A 115 13.72 -15.77 5.02
C THR A 115 13.27 -15.40 3.62
N SER A 116 12.65 -16.33 2.90
CA SER A 116 12.11 -16.04 1.58
C SER A 116 10.83 -15.19 1.70
N LEU A 117 10.56 -14.39 0.67
CA LEU A 117 9.31 -13.62 0.60
C LEU A 117 8.09 -14.53 0.63
N ASP A 118 8.16 -15.68 -0.02
CA ASP A 118 7.05 -16.64 -0.08
C ASP A 118 6.74 -17.21 1.32
N GLN A 119 7.77 -17.56 2.08
CA GLN A 119 7.61 -18.02 3.47
C GLN A 119 6.99 -16.92 4.35
N PHE A 120 7.44 -15.67 4.20
CA PHE A 120 6.84 -14.54 4.91
C PHE A 120 5.38 -14.34 4.51
N GLN A 121 5.03 -14.46 3.22
CA GLN A 121 3.66 -14.37 2.75
C GLN A 121 2.76 -15.45 3.35
N GLY A 122 3.26 -16.68 3.51
CA GLY A 122 2.54 -17.74 4.22
C GLY A 122 2.27 -17.41 5.68
N LEU A 123 3.25 -16.82 6.39
CA LEU A 123 3.07 -16.34 7.77
C LEU A 123 2.07 -15.19 7.85
N PHE A 124 2.15 -14.26 6.91
CA PHE A 124 1.23 -13.14 6.80
C PHE A 124 -0.21 -13.62 6.62
N ASP A 125 -0.44 -14.52 5.66
CA ASP A 125 -1.74 -15.09 5.37
C ASP A 125 -2.31 -15.88 6.56
N SER A 126 -1.48 -16.67 7.23
CA SER A 126 -1.86 -17.41 8.44
C SER A 126 -2.23 -16.46 9.59
N SER A 127 -1.51 -15.35 9.72
CA SER A 127 -1.79 -14.34 10.76
C SER A 127 -3.14 -13.66 10.54
N MET A 128 -3.50 -13.39 9.29
CA MET A 128 -4.81 -12.82 8.95
C MET A 128 -5.95 -13.80 9.26
N ASP A 129 -5.74 -15.10 8.98
CA ASP A 129 -6.75 -16.13 9.24
C ASP A 129 -6.96 -16.37 10.74
N LEU A 130 -5.89 -16.29 11.54
CA LEU A 130 -5.91 -16.50 13.00
C LEU A 130 -6.36 -15.28 13.80
N ALA A 131 -6.28 -14.07 13.21
CA ALA A 131 -6.69 -12.85 13.89
C ALA A 131 -8.20 -12.86 14.20
N GLU A 132 -8.58 -12.37 15.38
CA GLU A 132 -9.96 -12.29 15.81
C GLU A 132 -10.79 -11.45 14.84
N ARG A 133 -11.91 -11.99 14.38
CA ARG A 133 -12.84 -11.29 13.48
C ARG A 133 -13.61 -10.21 14.27
N ALA A 134 -13.82 -9.06 13.63
CA ALA A 134 -14.59 -7.98 14.18
C ALA A 134 -15.46 -7.35 13.09
N SER A 135 -16.66 -6.89 13.46
CA SER A 135 -17.59 -6.21 12.54
C SER A 135 -17.10 -4.82 12.15
N LEU A 136 -16.35 -4.15 13.04
CA LEU A 136 -15.79 -2.82 12.79
C LEU A 136 -14.43 -2.97 12.14
N ALA A 137 -14.24 -2.36 10.95
CA ALA A 137 -13.01 -2.46 10.18
C ALA A 137 -11.76 -2.00 10.97
N SER A 138 -11.88 -0.90 11.73
CA SER A 138 -10.78 -0.39 12.57
C SER A 138 -10.33 -1.39 13.64
N LYS A 139 -11.28 -2.05 14.31
CA LYS A 139 -10.99 -3.10 15.31
C LYS A 139 -10.39 -4.34 14.63
N ARG A 140 -10.93 -4.73 13.47
CA ARG A 140 -10.38 -5.85 12.70
C ARG A 140 -8.94 -5.60 12.29
N VAL A 141 -8.62 -4.40 11.79
CA VAL A 141 -7.26 -4.00 11.40
C VAL A 141 -6.32 -4.03 12.61
N ALA A 142 -6.75 -3.55 13.77
CA ALA A 142 -5.95 -3.61 15.01
C ALA A 142 -5.65 -5.07 15.39
N ASN A 143 -6.67 -5.94 15.43
CA ASN A 143 -6.51 -7.37 15.73
C ASN A 143 -5.53 -8.06 14.75
N VAL A 144 -5.63 -7.74 13.46
CA VAL A 144 -4.71 -8.27 12.43
C VAL A 144 -3.29 -7.80 12.69
N ILE A 145 -3.08 -6.52 13.00
CA ILE A 145 -1.75 -5.95 13.28
C ILE A 145 -1.11 -6.63 14.49
N ASP A 146 -1.85 -6.79 15.58
CA ASP A 146 -1.36 -7.38 16.82
C ASP A 146 -1.03 -8.87 16.63
N THR A 147 -1.95 -9.61 16.03
CA THR A 147 -1.78 -11.05 15.76
C THR A 147 -0.60 -11.28 14.81
N MET A 148 -0.48 -10.51 13.75
CA MET A 148 0.61 -10.62 12.78
C MET A 148 1.96 -10.30 13.43
N THR A 149 2.04 -9.22 14.20
CA THR A 149 3.27 -8.85 14.92
C THR A 149 3.72 -9.97 15.86
N TYR A 150 2.78 -10.56 16.62
CA TYR A 150 3.06 -11.65 17.54
C TYR A 150 3.49 -12.95 16.83
N ILE A 151 2.76 -13.37 15.80
CA ILE A 151 3.03 -14.62 15.08
C ILE A 151 4.37 -14.55 14.36
N VAL A 152 4.62 -13.45 13.63
CA VAL A 152 5.88 -13.24 12.91
C VAL A 152 7.05 -13.21 13.90
N TYR A 153 6.95 -12.43 14.98
CA TYR A 153 7.98 -12.39 16.01
C TYR A 153 8.24 -13.78 16.59
N ARG A 154 7.19 -14.50 16.99
CA ARG A 154 7.30 -15.84 17.58
C ARG A 154 7.93 -16.86 16.63
N TYR A 155 7.54 -16.80 15.35
CA TYR A 155 8.07 -17.72 14.34
C TYR A 155 9.56 -17.48 14.09
N ILE A 156 9.94 -16.24 13.81
CA ILE A 156 11.33 -15.88 13.50
C ILE A 156 12.22 -16.11 14.72
N SER A 157 11.79 -15.73 15.92
CA SER A 157 12.59 -15.91 17.16
C SER A 157 12.97 -17.36 17.45
N ARG A 158 12.21 -18.33 16.93
CA ARG A 158 12.57 -19.76 17.08
C ARG A 158 13.76 -20.15 16.23
N GLY A 159 13.97 -19.48 15.10
CA GLY A 159 15.11 -19.71 14.20
C GLY A 159 16.36 -18.90 14.57
N LEU A 160 16.26 -17.96 15.52
CA LEU A 160 17.37 -17.13 15.93
C LEU A 160 18.15 -17.74 17.10
N TYR A 161 19.48 -17.54 17.12
CA TYR A 161 20.28 -17.81 18.30
C TYR A 161 19.82 -16.94 19.48
N GLU A 162 19.97 -17.46 20.70
CA GLU A 162 19.48 -16.79 21.92
C GLU A 162 20.03 -15.38 22.07
N LYS A 163 21.31 -15.18 21.79
CA LYS A 163 22.00 -13.88 21.83
C LYS A 163 21.39 -12.82 20.89
N ASP A 164 20.81 -13.26 19.76
CA ASP A 164 20.29 -12.35 18.72
C ASP A 164 18.80 -12.05 18.85
N ARG A 165 18.08 -12.78 19.71
CA ARG A 165 16.62 -12.60 19.92
C ARG A 165 16.29 -11.20 20.45
N LEU A 166 17.11 -10.67 21.37
CA LEU A 166 16.89 -9.32 21.91
C LEU A 166 17.12 -8.25 20.83
N SER A 167 18.17 -8.42 20.04
CA SER A 167 18.48 -7.51 18.92
C SER A 167 17.35 -7.48 17.89
N PHE A 168 16.80 -8.65 17.55
CA PHE A 168 15.62 -8.73 16.66
C PHE A 168 14.41 -8.02 17.24
N LYS A 169 14.13 -8.21 18.53
CA LYS A 169 13.01 -7.54 19.21
C LYS A 169 13.16 -6.02 19.19
N LEU A 170 14.37 -5.51 19.44
CA LEU A 170 14.65 -4.08 19.36
C LEU A 170 14.54 -3.54 17.93
N LEU A 171 15.03 -4.27 16.94
CA LEU A 171 14.94 -3.89 15.53
C LEU A 171 13.48 -3.76 15.08
N VAL A 172 12.65 -4.76 15.40
CA VAL A 172 11.22 -4.71 15.11
C VAL A 172 10.55 -3.51 15.80
N LEU A 173 10.88 -3.28 17.08
CA LEU A 173 10.33 -2.15 17.86
C LEU A 173 10.70 -0.82 17.21
N PHE A 174 11.98 -0.60 16.90
CA PHE A 174 12.44 0.64 16.28
C PHE A 174 11.80 0.89 14.92
N ASN A 175 11.75 -0.12 14.06
CA ASN A 175 11.12 0.00 12.74
C ASN A 175 9.63 0.36 12.86
N ILE A 176 8.92 -0.20 13.84
CA ILE A 176 7.52 0.13 14.12
C ILE A 176 7.39 1.58 14.60
N LEU A 177 8.21 2.02 15.55
CA LEU A 177 8.15 3.38 16.12
C LEU A 177 8.55 4.46 15.11
N VAL A 178 9.58 4.20 14.29
CA VAL A 178 10.01 5.10 13.22
C VAL A 178 8.91 5.24 12.16
N THR A 179 8.32 4.12 11.73
CA THR A 179 7.22 4.15 10.74
C THR A 179 5.97 4.85 11.30
N ALA A 180 5.73 4.75 12.60
CA ALA A 180 4.64 5.47 13.26
C ALA A 180 4.95 6.95 13.53
N GLY A 181 6.14 7.46 13.16
CA GLY A 181 6.58 8.83 13.41
C GLY A 181 6.78 9.18 14.90
N ARG A 182 6.87 8.16 15.77
CA ARG A 182 7.06 8.33 17.22
C ARG A 182 8.53 8.39 17.62
N LEU A 183 9.42 7.99 16.73
CA LEU A 183 10.84 7.97 16.92
C LEU A 183 11.53 8.44 15.64
N THR A 184 12.54 9.29 15.76
CA THR A 184 13.34 9.73 14.62
C THR A 184 14.55 8.79 14.42
N PRO A 185 15.09 8.65 13.19
CA PRO A 185 16.29 7.86 12.94
C PRO A 185 17.52 8.35 13.73
N SER A 186 17.60 9.66 14.02
CA SER A 186 18.66 10.26 14.84
C SER A 186 18.58 9.80 16.30
N GLU A 187 17.37 9.70 16.87
CA GLU A 187 17.18 9.18 18.23
C GLU A 187 17.54 7.69 18.33
N VAL A 188 17.22 6.89 17.29
CA VAL A 188 17.67 5.49 17.21
C VAL A 188 19.19 5.41 17.18
N THR A 189 19.85 6.27 16.38
CA THR A 189 21.30 6.32 16.28
C THR A 189 21.93 6.74 17.62
N LEU A 190 21.34 7.71 18.30
CA LEU A 190 21.77 8.15 19.63
C LEU A 190 21.64 7.01 20.65
N PHE A 191 20.53 6.30 20.64
CA PHE A 191 20.31 5.14 21.53
C PHE A 191 21.36 4.04 21.32
N LEU A 192 21.70 3.75 20.06
CA LEU A 192 22.65 2.67 19.71
C LEU A 192 24.12 3.07 19.95
N LYS A 193 24.50 4.31 19.63
CA LYS A 193 25.89 4.79 19.68
C LYS A 193 26.23 5.59 20.95
N GLY A 194 25.20 6.03 21.65
CA GLY A 194 25.35 6.95 22.80
C GLY A 194 25.86 8.33 22.39
N GLY A 195 26.25 9.12 23.35
CA GLY A 195 26.77 10.48 23.14
C GLY A 195 28.03 10.59 22.27
N ALA A 196 28.75 9.47 22.04
CA ALA A 196 29.91 9.44 21.15
C ALA A 196 29.56 9.70 19.66
N ALA A 197 28.31 9.66 19.28
CA ALA A 197 27.85 9.94 17.92
C ALA A 197 27.48 11.41 17.68
N LEU A 198 27.43 12.22 18.72
CA LEU A 198 27.10 13.64 18.65
C LEU A 198 28.38 14.47 18.50
N ASP A 199 28.35 15.41 17.55
CA ASP A 199 29.41 16.40 17.43
C ASP A 199 29.22 17.48 18.54
N ILE A 200 30.12 17.52 19.47
CA ILE A 200 30.15 18.52 20.58
C ILE A 200 29.98 19.95 20.04
N ASN A 201 30.56 20.26 18.87
CA ASN A 201 30.51 21.58 18.27
C ASN A 201 29.11 21.93 17.68
N ALA A 202 28.28 20.92 17.41
CA ALA A 202 26.91 21.10 16.88
C ALA A 202 25.88 21.30 18.03
N VAL A 203 26.24 20.98 19.26
CA VAL A 203 25.35 21.11 20.41
C VAL A 203 25.52 22.49 21.05
N LYS A 204 24.43 23.09 21.54
CA LYS A 204 24.47 24.38 22.27
C LYS A 204 25.42 24.32 23.44
N PRO A 205 26.08 25.43 23.78
CA PRO A 205 27.00 25.47 24.93
C PRO A 205 26.28 25.06 26.21
N LYS A 206 26.99 24.37 27.08
CA LYS A 206 26.46 23.89 28.35
C LYS A 206 25.85 25.04 29.17
N PRO A 207 24.65 24.82 29.75
CA PRO A 207 24.03 25.85 30.58
C PRO A 207 24.78 26.12 31.88
N VAL A 208 25.55 25.13 32.34
CA VAL A 208 26.33 25.21 33.60
C VAL A 208 27.67 24.50 33.45
N PRO A 209 28.78 25.10 34.04
CA PRO A 209 30.14 24.58 33.83
C PRO A 209 30.41 23.23 34.52
N TRP A 210 29.66 22.87 35.54
CA TRP A 210 29.86 21.63 36.29
C TRP A 210 29.27 20.38 35.57
N LEU A 211 28.47 20.57 34.53
CA LEU A 211 27.90 19.47 33.77
C LEU A 211 29.00 18.83 32.89
N THR A 212 29.17 17.51 32.97
CA THR A 212 30.14 16.80 32.15
C THR A 212 29.69 16.76 30.68
N ASP A 213 30.63 16.66 29.72
CA ASP A 213 30.28 16.59 28.29
C ASP A 213 29.42 15.38 27.98
N THR A 214 29.70 14.23 28.59
CA THR A 214 28.94 13.00 28.44
C THR A 214 27.52 13.05 29.01
N ALA A 215 27.24 13.93 29.94
CA ALA A 215 25.91 14.12 30.52
C ALA A 215 25.10 15.20 29.78
N TRP A 216 25.78 16.06 29.00
CA TRP A 216 25.17 17.11 28.19
C TRP A 216 24.84 16.61 26.77
N LEU A 217 25.65 15.74 26.20
CA LEU A 217 25.44 15.07 24.92
C LEU A 217 24.39 13.97 25.01
#